data_f766208ac2da9943126e2850a1e77932
#
_entry.id   f766208ac2da9943126e2850a1e77932
#
_cell.length_a   1.000
_cell.length_b   1.000
_cell.length_c   1.000
_cell.angle_alpha   90.00
_cell.angle_beta   90.00
_cell.angle_gamma   90.00
#
_symmetry.space_group_name_H-M   'P 1'
#
loop_
_entity.id
_entity.type
_entity.pdbx_description
1 polymer ?
#
loop_
_entity_poly.entity_id
_entity_poly.type
_entity_poly.pdbx_seq_one_letter_code
_entity_poly.pdbx_strand_id
1 'polypeptide(L)'
;MILVRLLSYLRRHWPQTHILVRGDSHFATPEVIEVLAQRRHIDFVFGLAGNAVLLRQAAPVMQEARALFQQRSALAHTHGESPPRSSRIYEAFSYAAASWAQPWRVIVKAEVMAAGDNPRFVVTSLQAPSPQQVYEDLYCARGNCENDIKAVKCDLHSDRT
;
A
#
# COMPACT_ATOMS: atom_id res chain seq x y z
N MET A 1 -2.71 -21.94 9.71
CA MET A 1 -3.10 -20.65 9.11
C MET A 1 -3.73 -20.92 7.73
N ILE A 2 -4.87 -20.28 7.43
CA ILE A 2 -5.62 -20.49 6.17
C ILE A 2 -4.78 -20.10 4.96
N LEU A 3 -4.06 -18.97 5.03
CA LEU A 3 -3.20 -18.49 3.95
C LEU A 3 -2.18 -19.56 3.49
N VAL A 4 -1.55 -20.28 4.42
CA VAL A 4 -0.59 -21.33 4.10
C VAL A 4 -1.23 -22.45 3.29
N ARG A 5 -2.43 -22.88 3.68
CA ARG A 5 -3.19 -23.94 2.98
C ARG A 5 -3.54 -23.49 1.56
N LEU A 6 -4.03 -22.26 1.42
CA LEU A 6 -4.37 -21.68 0.13
C LEU A 6 -3.14 -21.60 -0.80
N LEU A 7 -2.03 -21.06 -0.30
CA LEU A 7 -0.79 -20.97 -1.09
C LEU A 7 -0.25 -22.35 -1.47
N SER A 8 -0.34 -23.33 -0.58
CA SER A 8 0.07 -24.71 -0.87
C SER A 8 -0.83 -25.36 -1.93
N TYR A 9 -2.14 -25.07 -1.88
CA TYR A 9 -3.08 -25.52 -2.90
C TYR A 9 -2.77 -24.89 -4.26
N LEU A 10 -2.64 -23.56 -4.32
CA LEU A 10 -2.30 -22.83 -5.54
C LEU A 10 -0.97 -23.32 -6.15
N ARG A 11 0.06 -23.50 -5.32
CA ARG A 11 1.37 -23.96 -5.77
C ARG A 11 1.36 -25.37 -6.34
N ARG A 12 0.47 -26.22 -5.84
CA ARG A 12 0.31 -27.59 -6.37
C ARG A 12 -0.27 -27.59 -7.78
N HIS A 13 -1.18 -26.66 -8.09
CA HIS A 13 -1.82 -26.59 -9.41
C HIS A 13 -1.06 -25.69 -10.38
N TRP A 14 -0.37 -24.66 -9.88
CA TRP A 14 0.41 -23.68 -10.67
C TRP A 14 1.82 -23.53 -10.09
N PRO A 15 2.71 -24.51 -10.30
CA PRO A 15 4.01 -24.57 -9.61
C PRO A 15 4.95 -23.43 -10.00
N GLN A 16 4.85 -22.89 -11.20
CA GLN A 16 5.73 -21.84 -11.73
C GLN A 16 5.09 -20.44 -11.71
N THR A 17 3.82 -20.31 -11.39
CA THR A 17 3.13 -19.03 -11.41
C THR A 17 3.63 -18.12 -10.30
N HIS A 18 3.94 -16.88 -10.66
CA HIS A 18 4.25 -15.83 -9.68
C HIS A 18 2.96 -15.38 -8.98
N ILE A 19 2.97 -15.36 -7.67
CA ILE A 19 1.79 -15.01 -6.84
C ILE A 19 2.09 -13.71 -6.11
N LEU A 20 1.24 -12.70 -6.29
CA LEU A 20 1.25 -11.48 -5.50
C LEU A 20 0.12 -11.50 -4.47
N VAL A 21 0.48 -11.49 -3.19
CA VAL A 21 -0.48 -11.41 -2.08
C VAL A 21 -0.68 -9.94 -1.72
N ARG A 22 -1.94 -9.49 -1.76
CA ARG A 22 -2.31 -8.12 -1.39
C ARG A 22 -3.23 -8.14 -0.17
N GLY A 23 -3.04 -7.20 0.74
CA GLY A 23 -3.85 -7.09 1.94
C GLY A 23 -3.81 -5.71 2.58
N ASP A 24 -4.66 -5.50 3.56
CA ASP A 24 -4.63 -4.31 4.40
C ASP A 24 -3.58 -4.44 5.52
N SER A 25 -3.58 -3.53 6.47
CA SER A 25 -2.60 -3.51 7.56
C SER A 25 -2.71 -4.69 8.53
N HIS A 26 -3.83 -5.41 8.56
CA HIS A 26 -3.98 -6.60 9.39
C HIS A 26 -3.14 -7.78 8.87
N PHE A 27 -2.74 -7.76 7.60
CA PHE A 27 -1.84 -8.76 7.02
C PHE A 27 -0.36 -8.45 7.24
N ALA A 28 -0.01 -7.23 7.65
CA ALA A 28 1.38 -6.83 7.88
C ALA A 28 1.93 -7.33 9.24
N THR A 29 1.62 -8.56 9.61
CA THR A 29 2.14 -9.19 10.83
C THR A 29 3.45 -9.94 10.55
N PRO A 30 4.33 -10.09 11.56
CA PRO A 30 5.59 -10.83 11.40
C PRO A 30 5.37 -12.23 10.83
N GLU A 31 4.39 -12.95 11.36
CA GLU A 31 4.11 -14.34 10.99
C GLU A 31 3.67 -14.47 9.54
N VAL A 32 2.87 -13.52 9.03
CA VAL A 32 2.43 -13.52 7.64
C VAL A 32 3.58 -13.17 6.72
N ILE A 33 4.34 -12.13 7.04
CA ILE A 33 5.48 -11.67 6.24
C ILE A 33 6.54 -12.77 6.14
N GLU A 34 6.92 -13.41 7.24
CA GLU A 34 7.91 -14.49 7.27
C GLU A 34 7.45 -15.70 6.44
N VAL A 35 6.20 -16.09 6.58
CA VAL A 35 5.62 -17.19 5.81
C VAL A 35 5.67 -16.92 4.30
N LEU A 36 5.46 -15.70 3.87
CA LEU A 36 5.53 -15.32 2.45
C LEU A 36 6.98 -15.20 1.97
N ALA A 37 7.84 -14.57 2.76
CA ALA A 37 9.25 -14.34 2.43
C ALA A 37 10.06 -15.63 2.21
N GLN A 38 9.68 -16.73 2.88
CA GLN A 38 10.32 -18.03 2.74
C GLN A 38 9.89 -18.81 1.48
N ARG A 39 8.94 -18.28 0.70
CA ARG A 39 8.37 -18.99 -0.46
C ARG A 39 8.86 -18.40 -1.78
N ARG A 40 9.30 -19.27 -2.68
CA ARG A 40 9.69 -18.87 -4.04
C ARG A 40 8.49 -18.41 -4.85
N HIS A 41 8.69 -17.41 -5.70
CA HIS A 41 7.68 -16.85 -6.61
C HIS A 41 6.42 -16.34 -5.90
N ILE A 42 6.59 -15.87 -4.65
CA ILE A 42 5.53 -15.19 -3.91
C ILE A 42 6.06 -13.85 -3.45
N ASP A 43 5.35 -12.80 -3.81
CA ASP A 43 5.54 -11.45 -3.30
C ASP A 43 4.31 -10.94 -2.56
N PHE A 44 4.49 -9.89 -1.82
CA PHE A 44 3.40 -9.28 -1.07
C PHE A 44 3.42 -7.75 -1.15
N VAL A 45 2.23 -7.16 -1.00
CA VAL A 45 2.00 -5.72 -0.81
C VAL A 45 0.90 -5.55 0.22
N PHE A 46 1.24 -5.02 1.40
CA PHE A 46 0.31 -4.83 2.49
C PHE A 46 0.25 -3.38 2.94
N GLY A 47 -0.94 -2.89 3.30
CA GLY A 47 -1.06 -1.67 4.05
C GLY A 47 -0.22 -1.73 5.33
N LEU A 48 0.30 -0.59 5.78
CA LEU A 48 1.04 -0.51 7.02
C LEU A 48 0.50 0.66 7.85
N ALA A 49 0.11 0.40 9.09
CA ALA A 49 -0.33 1.43 10.00
C ALA A 49 0.82 2.40 10.32
N GLY A 50 0.54 3.70 10.25
CA GLY A 50 1.52 4.72 10.59
C GLY A 50 1.90 4.66 12.07
N ASN A 51 3.19 4.90 12.34
CA ASN A 51 3.72 5.05 13.69
C ASN A 51 4.76 6.19 13.73
N ALA A 52 5.22 6.57 14.92
CA ALA A 52 6.13 7.69 15.10
C ALA A 52 7.45 7.55 14.31
N VAL A 53 7.95 6.33 14.12
CA VAL A 53 9.20 6.07 13.35
C VAL A 53 8.94 6.30 11.86
N LEU A 54 7.88 5.73 11.31
CA LEU A 54 7.50 5.90 9.91
C LEU A 54 7.19 7.37 9.59
N LEU A 55 6.47 8.06 10.46
CA LEU A 55 6.16 9.48 10.28
C LEU A 55 7.44 10.34 10.28
N ARG A 56 8.41 10.02 11.13
CA ARG A 56 9.70 10.70 11.15
C ARG A 56 10.51 10.44 9.88
N GLN A 57 10.54 9.21 9.38
CA GLN A 57 11.21 8.87 8.12
C GLN A 57 10.53 9.54 6.91
N ALA A 58 9.21 9.69 6.95
CA ALA A 58 8.46 10.35 5.90
C ALA A 58 8.49 11.89 5.97
N ALA A 59 9.02 12.49 7.04
CA ALA A 59 8.98 13.94 7.25
C ALA A 59 9.59 14.75 6.09
N PRO A 60 10.74 14.38 5.49
CA PRO A 60 11.31 15.10 4.35
C PRO A 60 10.37 15.12 3.14
N VAL A 61 9.90 13.97 2.70
CA VAL A 61 9.00 13.87 1.54
C VAL A 61 7.64 14.51 1.80
N MET A 62 7.16 14.53 3.06
CA MET A 62 5.97 15.30 3.44
C MET A 62 6.19 16.81 3.31
N GLN A 63 7.39 17.29 3.64
CA GLN A 63 7.75 18.70 3.47
C GLN A 63 7.75 19.10 1.98
N GLU A 64 8.30 18.27 1.12
CA GLU A 64 8.27 18.45 -0.34
C GLU A 64 6.83 18.47 -0.87
N ALA A 65 5.99 17.54 -0.42
CA ALA A 65 4.59 17.48 -0.82
C ALA A 65 3.81 18.73 -0.40
N ARG A 66 4.11 19.31 0.78
CA ARG A 66 3.52 20.59 1.23
C ARG A 66 3.97 21.77 0.37
N ALA A 67 5.27 21.85 0.06
CA ALA A 67 5.81 22.88 -0.82
C ALA A 67 5.17 22.83 -2.20
N LEU A 68 5.05 21.63 -2.77
CA LEU A 68 4.39 21.39 -4.05
C LEU A 68 2.91 21.80 -4.03
N PHE A 69 2.19 21.48 -2.96
CA PHE A 69 0.78 21.87 -2.80
C PHE A 69 0.62 23.38 -2.74
N GLN A 70 1.46 24.05 -1.95
CA GLN A 70 1.45 25.50 -1.81
C GLN A 70 1.77 26.20 -3.14
N GLN A 71 2.80 25.75 -3.85
CA GLN A 71 3.18 26.29 -5.16
C GLN A 71 2.04 26.16 -6.17
N ARG A 72 1.42 24.98 -6.27
CA ARG A 72 0.30 24.74 -7.20
C ARG A 72 -0.93 25.57 -6.83
N SER A 73 -1.21 25.74 -5.54
CA SER A 73 -2.32 26.56 -5.06
C SER A 73 -2.10 28.04 -5.38
N ALA A 74 -0.89 28.54 -5.22
CA ALA A 74 -0.54 29.92 -5.56
C ALA A 74 -0.67 30.18 -7.07
N LEU A 75 -0.19 29.26 -7.92
CA LEU A 75 -0.33 29.35 -9.37
C LEU A 75 -1.79 29.34 -9.81
N ALA A 76 -2.60 28.46 -9.26
CA ALA A 76 -4.03 28.38 -9.54
C ALA A 76 -4.73 29.72 -9.19
N HIS A 77 -4.42 30.28 -8.01
CA HIS A 77 -4.95 31.57 -7.61
C HIS A 77 -4.57 32.70 -8.59
N THR A 78 -3.30 32.73 -9.05
CA THR A 78 -2.83 33.72 -10.03
C THR A 78 -3.57 33.62 -11.36
N HIS A 79 -3.95 32.40 -11.76
CA HIS A 79 -4.67 32.14 -13.01
C HIS A 79 -6.21 32.17 -12.87
N GLY A 80 -6.73 32.44 -11.69
CA GLY A 80 -8.18 32.43 -11.41
C GLY A 80 -8.78 31.00 -11.45
N GLU A 81 -7.95 29.99 -11.27
CA GLU A 81 -8.34 28.58 -11.26
C GLU A 81 -8.60 28.06 -9.84
N SER A 82 -9.33 26.96 -9.74
CA SER A 82 -9.52 26.29 -8.45
C SER A 82 -8.22 25.64 -7.98
N PRO A 83 -7.90 25.70 -6.68
CA PRO A 83 -6.70 25.05 -6.14
C PRO A 83 -6.74 23.54 -6.34
N PRO A 84 -5.57 22.87 -6.42
CA PRO A 84 -5.52 21.43 -6.58
C PRO A 84 -6.19 20.72 -5.41
N ARG A 85 -6.86 19.60 -5.66
CA ARG A 85 -7.47 18.78 -4.59
C ARG A 85 -6.43 18.20 -3.64
N SER A 86 -5.29 17.79 -4.19
CA SER A 86 -4.16 17.28 -3.41
C SER A 86 -2.85 17.37 -4.20
N SER A 87 -1.72 17.30 -3.49
CA SER A 87 -0.41 16.99 -4.04
C SER A 87 0.09 15.69 -3.44
N ARG A 88 0.72 14.84 -4.26
CA ARG A 88 1.21 13.52 -3.87
C ARG A 88 2.63 13.33 -4.32
N ILE A 89 3.46 12.78 -3.44
CA ILE A 89 4.80 12.29 -3.75
C ILE A 89 4.91 10.88 -3.20
N TYR A 90 5.58 10.00 -3.94
CA TYR A 90 5.80 8.61 -3.56
C TYR A 90 7.28 8.38 -3.36
N GLU A 91 7.65 7.86 -2.21
CA GLU A 91 9.04 7.51 -1.90
C GLU A 91 9.12 6.13 -1.24
N ALA A 92 10.28 5.51 -1.33
CA ALA A 92 10.55 4.22 -0.71
C ALA A 92 11.76 4.32 0.21
N PHE A 93 11.66 3.68 1.36
CA PHE A 93 12.76 3.53 2.31
C PHE A 93 12.75 2.15 2.95
N SER A 94 13.87 1.79 3.59
CA SER A 94 13.98 0.55 4.36
C SER A 94 13.47 0.77 5.78
N TYR A 95 12.61 -0.14 6.26
CA TYR A 95 12.07 -0.09 7.62
C TYR A 95 11.96 -1.48 8.21
N ALA A 96 12.28 -1.60 9.49
CA ALA A 96 12.05 -2.80 10.29
C ALA A 96 11.23 -2.43 11.54
N ALA A 97 10.09 -3.08 11.71
CA ALA A 97 9.42 -3.07 13.00
C ALA A 97 10.21 -3.92 14.01
N ALA A 98 10.11 -3.63 15.30
CA ALA A 98 10.86 -4.37 16.34
C ALA A 98 10.59 -5.89 16.32
N SER A 99 9.40 -6.30 15.83
CA SER A 99 8.97 -7.69 15.72
C SER A 99 9.36 -8.38 14.40
N TRP A 100 9.95 -7.66 13.44
CA TRP A 100 10.33 -8.22 12.15
C TRP A 100 11.75 -8.76 12.17
N ALA A 101 11.94 -9.93 11.55
CA ALA A 101 13.26 -10.58 11.47
C ALA A 101 14.26 -9.81 10.59
N GLN A 102 13.76 -9.01 9.65
CA GLN A 102 14.58 -8.21 8.73
C GLN A 102 13.86 -6.95 8.27
N PRO A 103 14.57 -5.95 7.76
CA PRO A 103 13.96 -4.78 7.17
C PRO A 103 13.27 -5.13 5.85
N TRP A 104 12.17 -4.41 5.57
CA TRP A 104 11.43 -4.48 4.31
C TRP A 104 11.35 -3.12 3.65
N ARG A 105 11.11 -3.13 2.35
CA ARG A 105 10.82 -1.93 1.59
C ARG A 105 9.47 -1.40 2.01
N VAL A 106 9.44 -0.16 2.51
CA VAL A 106 8.21 0.57 2.81
C VAL A 106 8.08 1.73 1.83
N ILE A 107 6.89 1.89 1.30
CA ILE A 107 6.53 2.99 0.41
C ILE A 107 5.63 3.93 1.19
N VAL A 108 5.94 5.22 1.16
CA VAL A 108 5.07 6.28 1.63
C VAL A 108 4.40 6.97 0.46
N LYS A 109 3.07 7.14 0.56
CA LYS A 109 2.33 8.14 -0.18
C LYS A 109 2.26 9.39 0.68
N ALA A 110 3.08 10.39 0.40
CA ALA A 110 3.04 11.71 1.02
C ALA A 110 1.98 12.54 0.31
N GLU A 111 0.79 12.61 0.88
CA GLU A 111 -0.34 13.37 0.32
C GLU A 111 -0.65 14.58 1.20
N VAL A 112 -0.81 15.73 0.57
CA VAL A 112 -1.24 16.99 1.21
C VAL A 112 -2.51 17.46 0.53
N MET A 113 -3.50 17.81 1.32
CA MET A 113 -4.81 18.30 0.89
C MET A 113 -5.13 19.60 1.65
N ALA A 114 -6.20 20.29 1.25
CA ALA A 114 -6.69 21.45 2.01
C ALA A 114 -7.04 21.09 3.47
N ALA A 115 -7.47 19.86 3.73
CA ALA A 115 -7.77 19.35 5.07
C ALA A 115 -6.52 18.98 5.90
N GLY A 116 -5.32 19.01 5.31
CA GLY A 116 -4.05 18.70 5.96
C GLY A 116 -3.32 17.51 5.34
N ASP A 117 -2.32 17.03 6.07
CA ASP A 117 -1.45 15.93 5.68
C ASP A 117 -2.15 14.57 5.80
N ASN A 118 -1.93 13.71 4.83
CA ASN A 118 -2.48 12.35 4.78
C ASN A 118 -1.42 11.32 4.34
N PRO A 119 -0.36 11.09 5.14
CA PRO A 119 0.62 10.07 4.83
C PRO A 119 0.01 8.67 4.93
N ARG A 120 0.32 7.81 3.95
CA ARG A 120 -0.07 6.40 3.94
C ARG A 120 1.13 5.55 3.63
N PHE A 121 1.19 4.38 4.25
CA PHE A 121 2.34 3.47 4.14
C PHE A 121 1.91 2.11 3.62
N VAL A 122 2.80 1.50 2.84
CA VAL A 122 2.67 0.15 2.31
C VAL A 122 4.00 -0.56 2.46
N VAL A 123 3.98 -1.79 2.96
CA VAL A 123 5.16 -2.65 3.02
C VAL A 123 5.12 -3.69 1.90
N THR A 124 6.27 -3.99 1.29
CA THR A 124 6.35 -4.90 0.15
C THR A 124 7.68 -5.64 0.06
N SER A 125 7.67 -6.84 -0.52
CA SER A 125 8.87 -7.57 -0.95
C SER A 125 9.35 -7.15 -2.34
N LEU A 126 8.52 -6.48 -3.15
CA LEU A 126 8.85 -6.06 -4.51
C LEU A 126 9.94 -4.99 -4.52
N GLN A 127 10.96 -5.16 -5.37
CA GLN A 127 12.06 -4.21 -5.50
C GLN A 127 12.02 -3.43 -6.83
N ALA A 128 11.61 -4.07 -7.93
CA ALA A 128 11.71 -3.50 -9.26
C ALA A 128 10.70 -2.38 -9.58
N PRO A 129 9.39 -2.45 -9.22
CA PRO A 129 8.45 -1.39 -9.57
C PRO A 129 8.74 -0.08 -8.83
N SER A 130 8.40 1.07 -9.46
CA SER A 130 8.50 2.37 -8.80
C SER A 130 7.58 2.44 -7.58
N PRO A 131 7.87 3.32 -6.59
CA PRO A 131 7.00 3.50 -5.42
C PRO A 131 5.55 3.83 -5.80
N GLN A 132 5.35 4.67 -6.81
CA GLN A 132 4.03 5.02 -7.31
C GLN A 132 3.30 3.81 -7.89
N GLN A 133 3.95 3.02 -8.75
CA GLN A 133 3.36 1.80 -9.32
C GLN A 133 2.94 0.80 -8.25
N VAL A 134 3.80 0.56 -7.25
CA VAL A 134 3.43 -0.36 -6.16
C VAL A 134 2.22 0.16 -5.40
N TYR A 135 2.16 1.46 -5.14
CA TYR A 135 1.06 2.04 -4.37
C TYR A 135 -0.24 2.12 -5.19
N GLU A 136 -0.20 2.72 -6.38
CA GLU A 136 -1.40 2.99 -7.17
C GLU A 136 -1.89 1.75 -7.93
N ASP A 137 -0.99 1.07 -8.64
CA ASP A 137 -1.39 -0.02 -9.55
C ASP A 137 -1.53 -1.37 -8.82
N LEU A 138 -0.71 -1.62 -7.79
CA LEU A 138 -0.74 -2.90 -7.10
C LEU A 138 -1.54 -2.83 -5.80
N TYR A 139 -1.27 -1.87 -4.92
CA TYR A 139 -1.97 -1.80 -3.63
C TYR A 139 -3.40 -1.28 -3.76
N CYS A 140 -3.61 -0.15 -4.44
CA CYS A 140 -4.95 0.44 -4.59
C CYS A 140 -5.88 -0.42 -5.45
N ALA A 141 -5.37 -1.22 -6.38
CA ALA A 141 -6.18 -2.17 -7.15
C ALA A 141 -6.86 -3.25 -6.27
N ARG A 142 -6.46 -3.38 -5.00
CA ARG A 142 -7.21 -4.18 -4.00
C ARG A 142 -8.65 -3.69 -3.80
N GLY A 143 -8.87 -2.38 -3.91
CA GLY A 143 -10.22 -1.81 -3.78
C GLY A 143 -11.23 -2.34 -4.80
N ASN A 144 -10.78 -2.78 -5.97
CA ASN A 144 -11.65 -3.40 -6.97
C ASN A 144 -12.22 -4.72 -6.45
N CYS A 145 -11.43 -5.54 -5.78
CA CYS A 145 -11.89 -6.78 -5.17
C CYS A 145 -12.96 -6.56 -4.08
N GLU A 146 -12.86 -5.49 -3.32
CA GLU A 146 -13.89 -5.13 -2.32
C GLU A 146 -15.22 -4.73 -2.98
N ASN A 147 -15.15 -4.04 -4.12
CA ASN A 147 -16.34 -3.72 -4.91
C ASN A 147 -16.96 -4.97 -5.53
N ASP A 148 -16.15 -5.91 -6.05
CA ASP A 148 -16.62 -7.18 -6.58
C ASP A 148 -17.29 -8.02 -5.49
N ILE A 149 -16.72 -8.08 -4.28
CA ILE A 149 -17.34 -8.76 -3.12
C ILE A 149 -18.69 -8.11 -2.76
N LYS A 150 -18.77 -6.78 -2.76
CA LYS A 150 -20.03 -6.07 -2.51
C LYS A 150 -21.07 -6.39 -3.58
N ALA A 151 -20.69 -6.38 -4.86
CA ALA A 151 -21.58 -6.75 -5.97
C ALA A 151 -22.10 -8.18 -5.79
N VAL A 152 -21.24 -9.15 -5.51
CA VAL A 152 -21.64 -10.55 -5.24
C VAL A 152 -22.62 -10.64 -4.07
N LYS A 153 -22.36 -9.92 -2.97
CA LYS A 153 -23.25 -9.91 -1.80
C LYS A 153 -24.60 -9.28 -2.11
N CYS A 154 -24.63 -8.17 -2.85
CA CYS A 154 -25.85 -7.48 -3.21
C CYS A 154 -26.66 -8.26 -4.25
N ASP A 155 -26.01 -8.75 -5.31
CA ASP A 155 -26.66 -9.35 -6.46
C ASP A 155 -27.09 -10.81 -6.21
N LEU A 156 -26.30 -11.57 -5.45
CA LEU A 156 -26.56 -12.98 -5.14
C LEU A 156 -27.22 -13.20 -3.77
N HIS A 157 -27.50 -12.14 -3.01
CA HIS A 157 -28.04 -12.23 -1.64
C HIS A 157 -27.30 -13.23 -0.75
N SER A 158 -25.97 -13.35 -0.94
CA SER A 158 -25.12 -14.38 -0.30
C SER A 158 -24.92 -14.20 1.22
N ASP A 159 -25.45 -13.13 1.81
CA ASP A 159 -25.40 -12.87 3.26
C ASP A 159 -26.58 -13.52 4.04
N ARG A 160 -27.46 -14.25 3.36
CA ARG A 160 -28.60 -14.92 3.99
C ARG A 160 -28.33 -16.41 4.14
N THR A 161 -27.56 -16.76 5.15
CA THR A 161 -27.54 -18.09 5.76
C THR A 161 -27.69 -17.94 7.27
#